data_38d2fb23b1405aa041ad6ae7f1247481
#
_entry.id   38d2fb23b1405aa041ad6ae7f1247481
#
_cell.length_a   1.000
_cell.length_b   1.000
_cell.length_c   1.000
_cell.angle_alpha   90.00
_cell.angle_beta   90.00
_cell.angle_gamma   90.00
#
_symmetry.space_group_name_H-M   'P 1'
#
loop_
_entity.id
_entity.type
_entity.pdbx_description
1 polymer ?
#
loop_
_entity_poly.entity_id
_entity_poly.type
_entity_poly.pdbx_seq_one_letter_code
_entity_poly.pdbx_strand_id
1 'polypeptide(L)'
;MPQHYRGPSPQGKTPRTSKSINGASRANGARSARAAHGGSRAHGEPQSFPQGAYSAVKPAGTQCGNPSSTSQYSRSNPNYQKKNRKGSRGKKIAIAVVLAVLAVFVGAGTAAALWVNSVNDTLTKGQKSATELDEINDVLVKTTSFDEPFYMMLIGSDARADDESMGARSDTNIVVRVDPTTNSATLVSIPRDTMINIDGYGYCKFNAAYSYGGAALAIKEASELLGVNISHYAEVDFDSLIGLVDTVGGVDVTVDQRINDPDADGSVIGQKKIIIEAGEQHMDGETALVFARSRAYADGDFTRTANQRKLIAALAEKILSMPLAKLPGIVQTAAGSITTDMSVTDLYSLATQFQDGGELTMESCMVPSITGMYKSASYVFCDENALASMMQTIEAGGDASEITGSTSKLAQQLGVK
;
A
#
# COMPACT_ATOMS: atom_id res chain seq x y z
N MET A 1 -25.54 -38.63 -36.78
CA MET A 1 -26.97 -38.22 -36.85
C MET A 1 -27.29 -37.54 -35.55
N PRO A 2 -27.68 -36.26 -35.58
CA PRO A 2 -27.93 -35.47 -34.40
C PRO A 2 -29.40 -35.45 -34.02
N GLN A 3 -29.69 -35.40 -32.73
CA GLN A 3 -31.05 -35.11 -32.26
C GLN A 3 -31.07 -33.72 -31.62
N HIS A 4 -31.89 -32.87 -32.21
CA HIS A 4 -32.28 -31.54 -31.75
C HIS A 4 -33.20 -31.64 -30.53
N TYR A 5 -32.95 -30.77 -29.52
CA TYR A 5 -33.94 -30.46 -28.51
C TYR A 5 -34.20 -28.96 -28.53
N ARG A 6 -35.43 -28.58 -28.88
CA ARG A 6 -35.95 -27.20 -28.80
C ARG A 6 -36.63 -27.03 -27.43
N GLY A 7 -36.28 -25.96 -26.72
CA GLY A 7 -36.99 -25.47 -25.55
C GLY A 7 -37.78 -24.18 -25.88
N PRO A 8 -38.87 -23.88 -25.21
CA PRO A 8 -39.79 -22.80 -25.57
C PRO A 8 -39.46 -21.46 -24.95
N SER A 9 -39.76 -20.40 -25.72
CA SER A 9 -39.71 -18.98 -25.31
C SER A 9 -40.84 -18.62 -24.36
N PRO A 10 -40.69 -17.66 -23.45
CA PRO A 10 -41.78 -16.99 -22.79
C PRO A 10 -42.06 -15.60 -23.39
N GLN A 11 -43.32 -15.36 -23.50
CA GLN A 11 -44.01 -14.16 -24.02
C GLN A 11 -43.89 -12.95 -23.05
N GLY A 12 -43.89 -11.77 -23.64
CA GLY A 12 -43.85 -10.49 -22.98
C GLY A 12 -45.14 -10.07 -22.24
N LYS A 13 -44.98 -9.11 -21.37
CA LYS A 13 -46.04 -8.18 -20.93
C LYS A 13 -45.46 -6.76 -20.76
N THR A 14 -46.10 -5.85 -21.46
CA THR A 14 -45.94 -4.40 -21.52
C THR A 14 -46.53 -3.64 -20.31
N PRO A 15 -46.31 -2.34 -20.22
CA PRO A 15 -46.23 -1.59 -18.95
C PRO A 15 -47.53 -0.90 -18.53
N ARG A 16 -47.59 -0.47 -17.28
CA ARG A 16 -48.64 0.44 -16.79
C ARG A 16 -48.07 1.74 -16.24
N THR A 17 -48.43 2.79 -16.88
CA THR A 17 -48.37 4.21 -16.50
C THR A 17 -49.34 4.54 -15.34
N SER A 18 -48.94 5.48 -14.49
CA SER A 18 -49.72 6.57 -13.89
C SER A 18 -49.00 7.05 -12.62
N LYS A 19 -48.96 8.27 -12.18
CA LYS A 19 -49.56 9.58 -12.45
C LYS A 19 -48.83 10.54 -11.50
N SER A 20 -48.56 11.72 -12.02
CA SER A 20 -48.12 12.90 -11.27
C SER A 20 -49.17 13.36 -10.26
N ILE A 21 -48.74 13.92 -9.12
CA ILE A 21 -49.52 14.94 -8.38
C ILE A 21 -48.56 16.05 -7.93
N ASN A 22 -48.87 17.24 -8.38
CA ASN A 22 -48.38 18.54 -7.98
C ASN A 22 -48.87 18.90 -6.55
N GLY A 23 -48.05 19.65 -5.84
CA GLY A 23 -48.49 20.36 -4.63
C GLY A 23 -47.52 21.48 -4.28
N ALA A 24 -47.83 22.67 -4.75
CA ALA A 24 -47.15 23.91 -4.41
C ALA A 24 -47.68 24.47 -3.08
N SER A 25 -46.87 25.21 -2.34
CA SER A 25 -47.20 26.57 -1.84
C SER A 25 -46.31 27.04 -0.70
N ARG A 26 -45.68 28.17 -0.94
CA ARG A 26 -45.68 29.46 -0.19
C ARG A 26 -44.99 29.46 1.18
N ALA A 27 -43.94 30.22 1.34
CA ALA A 27 -43.73 31.68 1.33
C ALA A 27 -43.90 32.33 2.70
N ASN A 28 -43.06 33.30 2.94
CA ASN A 28 -43.04 34.37 3.93
C ASN A 28 -42.11 34.12 5.13
N GLY A 29 -41.24 35.00 5.51
CA GLY A 29 -41.08 36.46 5.38
C GLY A 29 -40.18 36.90 6.51
N ALA A 30 -39.22 37.61 6.21
CA ALA A 30 -38.95 39.01 6.47
C ALA A 30 -38.53 39.45 7.89
N ARG A 31 -37.50 40.29 7.84
CA ARG A 31 -37.16 41.45 8.70
C ARG A 31 -36.44 41.16 10.02
N SER A 32 -35.49 41.87 10.39
CA SER A 32 -34.81 43.15 10.21
C SER A 32 -34.02 43.43 11.49
N ALA A 33 -32.92 43.94 11.40
CA ALA A 33 -32.38 45.28 11.56
C ALA A 33 -31.54 45.51 12.83
N ARG A 34 -30.41 46.21 12.58
CA ARG A 34 -29.82 47.35 13.34
C ARG A 34 -29.17 47.00 14.71
N ALA A 35 -28.11 47.60 15.15
CA ALA A 35 -27.24 48.74 14.86
C ALA A 35 -26.03 48.59 15.78
N ALA A 36 -24.85 48.96 15.38
CA ALA A 36 -24.18 50.23 15.43
C ALA A 36 -23.49 50.55 16.80
N HIS A 37 -22.32 51.03 16.67
CA HIS A 37 -21.41 51.92 17.45
C HIS A 37 -20.13 51.15 17.87
N GLY A 38 -18.94 51.68 17.66
CA GLY A 38 -18.43 53.00 17.39
C GLY A 38 -17.13 53.21 18.13
N GLY A 39 -16.18 53.89 17.49
CA GLY A 39 -15.09 54.61 18.15
C GLY A 39 -13.76 53.89 18.17
N SER A 40 -12.74 54.32 17.60
CA SER A 40 -12.03 55.57 17.34
C SER A 40 -10.56 55.47 17.72
N ARG A 41 -9.69 55.85 16.75
CA ARG A 41 -8.38 56.61 16.90
C ARG A 41 -7.19 55.86 17.50
N ALA A 42 -5.96 56.04 17.06
CA ALA A 42 -5.34 56.96 16.10
C ALA A 42 -3.87 56.59 15.89
N HIS A 43 -3.36 56.98 14.71
CA HIS A 43 -2.04 57.53 14.39
C HIS A 43 -0.77 56.68 14.44
N GLY A 44 -0.09 56.72 13.30
CA GLY A 44 1.34 56.58 13.14
C GLY A 44 1.81 56.19 11.75
N GLU A 45 1.83 57.11 10.82
CA GLU A 45 2.60 57.11 9.56
C GLU A 45 3.94 57.79 9.76
N PRO A 46 4.85 57.92 8.76
CA PRO A 46 5.29 57.04 7.66
C PRO A 46 6.84 57.01 7.49
N GLN A 47 7.40 56.21 6.58
CA GLN A 47 8.57 56.56 5.74
C GLN A 47 8.74 55.53 4.62
N SER A 48 8.59 55.84 3.45
CA SER A 48 9.13 56.37 2.18
C SER A 48 10.35 55.60 1.60
N PHE A 49 10.10 54.89 0.47
CA PHE A 49 10.66 54.81 -0.89
C PHE A 49 12.15 54.44 -1.12
N PRO A 50 12.59 53.94 -2.31
CA PRO A 50 12.04 54.20 -3.63
C PRO A 50 11.95 53.01 -4.62
N GLN A 51 11.24 53.27 -5.65
CA GLN A 51 10.93 52.68 -6.94
C GLN A 51 12.06 52.05 -7.76
N GLY A 52 11.69 51.04 -8.53
CA GLY A 52 12.32 50.62 -9.77
C GLY A 52 11.30 49.93 -10.69
N ALA A 53 10.85 50.70 -11.66
CA ALA A 53 9.89 50.30 -12.68
C ALA A 53 10.51 49.43 -13.77
N TYR A 54 9.78 48.44 -14.26
CA TYR A 54 9.76 48.13 -15.70
C TYR A 54 8.38 47.58 -16.12
N SER A 55 7.98 48.09 -17.26
CA SER A 55 6.67 48.09 -17.85
C SER A 55 6.26 46.76 -18.49
N ALA A 56 4.96 46.63 -18.55
CA ALA A 56 4.07 45.80 -19.29
C ALA A 56 4.46 45.34 -20.70
N VAL A 57 4.06 44.13 -21.06
CA VAL A 57 3.37 43.79 -22.33
C VAL A 57 2.39 42.64 -22.09
N LYS A 58 1.10 42.88 -22.29
CA LYS A 58 0.09 41.86 -22.62
C LYS A 58 0.17 41.54 -24.10
N PRO A 59 -0.12 40.32 -24.49
CA PRO A 59 -1.09 40.14 -25.57
C PRO A 59 -2.25 39.21 -25.17
N ALA A 60 -3.33 39.45 -25.88
CA ALA A 60 -4.64 38.86 -25.74
C ALA A 60 -4.74 37.42 -26.23
N GLY A 61 -5.61 36.69 -25.55
CA GLY A 61 -6.62 35.80 -26.10
C GLY A 61 -6.22 34.63 -26.98
N THR A 62 -6.46 33.42 -26.47
CA THR A 62 -7.23 32.42 -27.24
C THR A 62 -7.80 31.38 -26.26
N GLN A 63 -9.11 31.24 -26.22
CA GLN A 63 -9.80 30.12 -25.63
C GLN A 63 -9.51 28.86 -26.43
N CYS A 64 -9.16 27.78 -25.75
CA CYS A 64 -9.44 26.42 -26.23
C CYS A 64 -9.27 25.40 -25.10
N GLY A 65 -10.26 24.57 -24.92
CA GLY A 65 -10.07 23.18 -24.53
C GLY A 65 -10.37 22.82 -23.08
N ASN A 66 -11.42 22.06 -22.90
CA ASN A 66 -11.83 21.32 -21.72
C ASN A 66 -10.63 20.67 -21.00
N PRO A 67 -10.53 20.76 -19.68
CA PRO A 67 -9.53 20.00 -18.94
C PRO A 67 -9.99 18.56 -18.81
N SER A 68 -9.26 17.69 -19.46
CA SER A 68 -9.27 16.26 -19.24
C SER A 68 -8.87 15.92 -17.80
N SER A 69 -9.35 14.80 -17.34
CA SER A 69 -9.42 14.17 -16.02
C SER A 69 -8.13 14.06 -15.17
N THR A 70 -7.07 14.80 -15.47
CA THR A 70 -5.82 14.81 -14.70
C THR A 70 -5.82 15.71 -13.47
N SER A 71 -6.91 16.47 -13.24
CA SER A 71 -6.98 17.41 -12.10
C SER A 71 -7.32 16.76 -10.76
N GLN A 72 -7.56 15.44 -10.73
CA GLN A 72 -8.03 14.75 -9.52
C GLN A 72 -6.91 14.54 -8.49
N TYR A 73 -5.65 14.62 -8.93
CA TYR A 73 -4.47 14.37 -8.08
C TYR A 73 -3.51 15.57 -7.98
N SER A 74 -3.95 16.76 -8.37
CA SER A 74 -3.15 17.98 -8.31
C SER A 74 -3.41 18.77 -7.03
N ARG A 75 -2.37 19.42 -6.49
CA ARG A 75 -2.45 20.40 -5.37
C ARG A 75 -3.45 21.55 -5.60
N SER A 76 -3.99 21.71 -6.79
CA SER A 76 -5.02 22.69 -7.14
C SER A 76 -6.45 22.21 -6.93
N ASN A 77 -6.69 21.02 -6.37
CA ASN A 77 -8.03 20.57 -6.01
C ASN A 77 -8.49 21.35 -4.76
N PRO A 78 -9.59 22.16 -4.85
CA PRO A 78 -10.06 22.97 -3.72
C PRO A 78 -10.57 22.14 -2.53
N ASN A 79 -10.76 20.83 -2.69
CA ASN A 79 -11.11 19.89 -1.62
C ASN A 79 -9.91 19.23 -0.96
N TYR A 80 -8.67 19.55 -1.38
CA TYR A 80 -7.47 19.06 -0.71
C TYR A 80 -7.26 19.84 0.59
N GLN A 81 -7.79 19.32 1.67
CA GLN A 81 -7.46 19.84 3.01
C GLN A 81 -6.10 19.29 3.44
N LYS A 82 -5.11 20.17 3.42
CA LYS A 82 -3.81 19.92 4.06
C LYS A 82 -4.05 19.66 5.55
N LYS A 83 -4.07 18.38 5.94
CA LYS A 83 -4.20 18.00 7.35
C LYS A 83 -2.95 18.52 8.07
N ASN A 84 -3.09 19.63 8.81
CA ASN A 84 -2.03 20.12 9.68
C ASN A 84 -1.67 19.01 10.66
N ARG A 85 -0.56 18.35 10.42
CA ARG A 85 0.05 17.40 11.36
C ARG A 85 0.48 18.21 12.59
N LYS A 86 -0.41 18.33 13.57
CA LYS A 86 0.04 18.60 14.95
C LYS A 86 0.92 17.41 15.32
N GLY A 87 2.17 17.70 15.66
CA GLY A 87 3.14 16.69 16.04
C GLY A 87 2.56 15.75 17.09
N SER A 88 2.13 14.61 16.69
CA SER A 88 1.67 13.55 17.58
C SER A 88 2.88 12.70 17.95
N ARG A 89 3.07 12.52 19.23
CA ARG A 89 3.91 11.47 19.79
C ARG A 89 3.50 10.15 19.14
N GLY A 90 4.39 9.55 18.39
CA GLY A 90 4.15 8.19 17.96
C GLY A 90 4.15 7.99 16.46
N LYS A 91 5.33 8.01 15.88
CA LYS A 91 5.57 7.35 14.61
C LYS A 91 6.77 6.41 14.82
N LYS A 92 6.50 5.32 15.48
CA LYS A 92 7.43 4.22 15.68
C LYS A 92 6.83 3.00 15.06
N ILE A 93 7.18 2.69 13.83
CA ILE A 93 6.45 1.61 13.18
C ILE A 93 7.21 1.01 11.99
N ALA A 94 7.42 -0.29 11.97
CA ALA A 94 7.02 -1.18 10.93
C ALA A 94 7.95 -2.04 10.09
N ILE A 95 9.16 -2.25 10.33
CA ILE A 95 9.88 -3.35 9.63
C ILE A 95 9.70 -4.69 10.34
N ALA A 96 9.08 -4.62 11.44
CA ALA A 96 9.05 -5.71 12.39
C ALA A 96 8.09 -6.86 12.07
N VAL A 97 7.18 -6.76 11.08
CA VAL A 97 6.32 -7.92 10.77
C VAL A 97 7.17 -9.07 10.26
N VAL A 98 8.02 -8.76 9.34
CA VAL A 98 8.98 -9.76 8.84
C VAL A 98 10.06 -10.05 9.88
N LEU A 99 10.49 -9.06 10.64
CA LEU A 99 11.60 -9.18 11.58
C LEU A 99 11.22 -9.71 12.95
N ALA A 100 10.04 -9.43 13.41
CA ALA A 100 9.59 -9.88 14.71
C ALA A 100 9.04 -11.32 14.73
N VAL A 101 8.62 -11.81 13.58
CA VAL A 101 8.40 -13.23 13.39
C VAL A 101 9.65 -14.03 13.78
N LEU A 102 10.73 -13.37 13.89
CA LEU A 102 12.04 -13.97 13.81
C LEU A 102 12.97 -13.72 15.00
N ALA A 103 12.57 -13.06 16.04
CA ALA A 103 13.48 -12.60 17.07
C ALA A 103 13.41 -13.37 18.39
N VAL A 104 13.59 -14.65 18.38
CA VAL A 104 13.66 -15.37 19.64
C VAL A 104 14.58 -16.57 19.63
N PHE A 105 15.56 -16.60 20.41
CA PHE A 105 16.08 -17.60 21.33
C PHE A 105 17.57 -17.57 21.58
N VAL A 106 17.96 -17.21 22.75
CA VAL A 106 19.23 -17.62 23.33
C VAL A 106 18.97 -18.11 24.76
N GLY A 107 19.23 -19.39 24.99
CA GLY A 107 19.47 -19.88 26.33
C GLY A 107 18.71 -21.09 26.82
N ALA A 108 18.85 -22.22 26.19
CA ALA A 108 18.68 -23.54 26.80
C ALA A 108 19.15 -24.65 25.84
N GLY A 109 20.43 -24.85 25.70
CA GLY A 109 21.01 -26.11 25.22
C GLY A 109 20.50 -26.68 23.88
N THR A 110 20.68 -27.94 23.67
CA THR A 110 20.36 -28.68 22.42
C THR A 110 18.89 -28.66 21.98
N ALA A 111 17.94 -28.51 22.92
CA ALA A 111 16.51 -28.43 22.58
C ALA A 111 16.16 -27.14 21.86
N ALA A 112 16.78 -26.02 22.21
CA ALA A 112 16.62 -24.75 21.54
C ALA A 112 17.18 -24.79 20.11
N ALA A 113 18.33 -25.43 19.92
CA ALA A 113 18.92 -25.58 18.59
C ALA A 113 18.05 -26.43 17.64
N LEU A 114 17.45 -27.51 18.14
CA LEU A 114 16.54 -28.35 17.37
C LEU A 114 15.24 -27.59 17.03
N TRP A 115 14.74 -26.80 17.94
CA TRP A 115 13.57 -25.97 17.73
C TRP A 115 13.89 -24.86 16.68
N VAL A 116 15.01 -24.14 16.84
CA VAL A 116 15.45 -23.12 15.87
C VAL A 116 15.59 -23.72 14.47
N ASN A 117 16.21 -24.89 14.34
CA ASN A 117 16.34 -25.57 13.05
C ASN A 117 14.97 -25.94 12.44
N SER A 118 14.05 -26.45 13.26
CA SER A 118 12.71 -26.78 12.79
C SER A 118 11.92 -25.56 12.33
N VAL A 119 12.02 -24.44 13.08
CA VAL A 119 11.37 -23.18 12.71
C VAL A 119 12.03 -22.56 11.47
N ASN A 120 13.36 -22.57 11.37
CA ASN A 120 14.07 -22.15 10.17
C ASN A 120 13.62 -22.94 8.93
N ASP A 121 13.57 -24.25 9.04
CA ASP A 121 13.12 -25.10 7.92
C ASP A 121 11.70 -24.75 7.47
N THR A 122 10.81 -24.44 8.40
CA THR A 122 9.44 -24.04 8.08
C THR A 122 9.39 -22.65 7.44
N LEU A 123 10.16 -21.69 7.98
CA LEU A 123 10.23 -20.32 7.48
C LEU A 123 10.87 -20.24 6.08
N THR A 124 12.01 -20.89 5.91
CA THR A 124 12.78 -20.74 4.67
C THR A 124 12.29 -21.61 3.54
N LYS A 125 11.67 -22.74 3.86
CA LYS A 125 11.08 -23.62 2.83
C LYS A 125 9.62 -23.28 2.56
N GLY A 126 8.84 -22.99 3.60
CA GLY A 126 7.39 -22.80 3.47
C GLY A 126 6.77 -23.95 2.69
N GLN A 127 5.96 -23.61 1.69
CA GLN A 127 5.37 -24.57 0.74
C GLN A 127 6.12 -24.62 -0.61
N LYS A 128 7.30 -23.99 -0.70
CA LYS A 128 8.07 -23.87 -1.94
C LYS A 128 8.91 -25.10 -2.22
N SER A 129 9.03 -25.44 -3.50
CA SER A 129 9.93 -26.48 -3.98
C SER A 129 11.40 -26.02 -3.88
N ALA A 130 12.33 -26.98 -3.90
CA ALA A 130 13.76 -26.66 -3.93
C ALA A 130 14.14 -25.79 -5.13
N THR A 131 13.54 -26.03 -6.29
CA THR A 131 13.78 -25.24 -7.51
C THR A 131 13.35 -23.78 -7.33
N GLU A 132 12.16 -23.53 -6.79
CA GLU A 132 11.69 -22.16 -6.51
C GLU A 132 12.60 -21.42 -5.52
N LEU A 133 13.11 -22.13 -4.50
CA LEU A 133 14.05 -21.55 -3.54
C LEU A 133 15.40 -21.22 -4.18
N ASP A 134 15.89 -22.08 -5.07
CA ASP A 134 17.11 -21.82 -5.83
C ASP A 134 16.92 -20.61 -6.76
N GLU A 135 15.82 -20.52 -7.49
CA GLU A 135 15.50 -19.37 -8.34
C GLU A 135 15.39 -18.05 -7.55
N ILE A 136 14.79 -18.09 -6.36
CA ILE A 136 14.75 -16.92 -5.47
C ILE A 136 16.16 -16.54 -5.01
N ASN A 137 16.96 -17.51 -4.59
CA ASN A 137 18.35 -17.26 -4.16
C ASN A 137 19.23 -16.68 -5.28
N ASP A 138 18.95 -17.01 -6.53
CA ASP A 138 19.70 -16.53 -7.69
C ASP A 138 19.42 -15.05 -8.00
N VAL A 139 18.24 -14.53 -7.63
CA VAL A 139 17.87 -13.13 -7.85
C VAL A 139 18.14 -12.22 -6.66
N LEU A 140 18.31 -12.78 -5.45
CA LEU A 140 18.62 -12.01 -4.25
C LEU A 140 20.11 -11.65 -4.19
N VAL A 141 20.41 -10.39 -3.91
CA VAL A 141 21.79 -9.92 -3.65
C VAL A 141 22.04 -9.98 -2.15
N LYS A 142 22.66 -11.06 -1.70
CA LYS A 142 22.85 -11.37 -0.27
C LYS A 142 23.65 -10.27 0.44
N THR A 143 23.12 -9.81 1.57
CA THR A 143 23.90 -9.01 2.54
C THR A 143 24.79 -9.94 3.38
N THR A 144 25.94 -9.41 3.80
CA THR A 144 26.86 -10.13 4.69
C THR A 144 26.66 -9.76 6.16
N SER A 145 25.99 -8.64 6.44
CA SER A 145 25.68 -8.15 7.78
C SER A 145 24.48 -7.20 7.70
N PHE A 146 23.90 -6.88 8.86
CA PHE A 146 22.84 -5.86 8.99
C PHE A 146 23.40 -4.51 9.50
N ASP A 147 24.65 -4.21 9.22
CA ASP A 147 25.32 -2.97 9.62
C ASP A 147 25.11 -1.84 8.61
N GLU A 148 24.56 -2.15 7.44
CA GLU A 148 24.29 -1.22 6.34
C GLU A 148 22.83 -1.31 5.89
N PRO A 149 22.30 -0.24 5.27
CA PRO A 149 20.96 -0.29 4.68
C PRO A 149 20.84 -1.39 3.62
N PHE A 150 19.68 -2.04 3.56
CA PHE A 150 19.37 -3.04 2.56
C PHE A 150 17.90 -2.96 2.12
N TYR A 151 17.59 -3.59 1.00
CA TYR A 151 16.22 -3.70 0.52
C TYR A 151 15.67 -5.12 0.70
N MET A 152 14.40 -5.20 1.07
CA MET A 152 13.67 -6.46 1.10
C MET A 152 12.32 -6.30 0.41
N MET A 153 11.82 -7.38 -0.21
CA MET A 153 10.51 -7.39 -0.85
C MET A 153 9.50 -8.12 0.03
N LEU A 154 8.36 -7.46 0.28
CA LEU A 154 7.18 -8.05 0.90
C LEU A 154 6.17 -8.37 -0.19
N ILE A 155 5.77 -9.65 -0.29
CA ILE A 155 4.82 -10.15 -1.25
C ILE A 155 3.58 -10.65 -0.51
N GLY A 156 2.41 -10.07 -0.82
CA GLY A 156 1.13 -10.62 -0.41
C GLY A 156 0.52 -11.38 -1.59
N SER A 157 0.41 -12.69 -1.47
CA SER A 157 -0.16 -13.54 -2.52
C SER A 157 -1.60 -13.93 -2.19
N ASP A 158 -2.42 -14.07 -3.22
CA ASP A 158 -3.78 -14.63 -3.13
C ASP A 158 -3.80 -16.13 -3.51
N ALA A 159 -2.68 -16.81 -3.30
CA ALA A 159 -2.56 -18.25 -3.56
C ALA A 159 -3.60 -19.00 -2.73
N ARG A 160 -4.73 -19.33 -3.37
CA ARG A 160 -5.71 -20.23 -2.78
C ARG A 160 -5.33 -21.65 -3.17
N ALA A 161 -5.16 -22.50 -2.18
CA ALA A 161 -4.83 -23.91 -2.37
C ALA A 161 -5.80 -24.68 -3.30
N ASP A 162 -6.98 -24.12 -3.55
CA ASP A 162 -8.09 -24.77 -4.26
C ASP A 162 -8.33 -24.26 -5.69
N ASP A 163 -7.62 -23.22 -6.18
CA ASP A 163 -7.84 -22.65 -7.52
C ASP A 163 -6.58 -22.61 -8.38
N GLU A 164 -6.22 -23.76 -8.96
CA GLU A 164 -5.12 -23.87 -9.92
C GLU A 164 -5.42 -23.19 -11.29
N SER A 165 -6.66 -22.74 -11.52
CA SER A 165 -7.10 -22.37 -12.87
C SER A 165 -6.65 -20.98 -13.33
N MET A 166 -6.29 -20.06 -12.42
CA MET A 166 -5.90 -18.67 -12.76
C MET A 166 -4.49 -18.29 -12.32
N GLY A 167 -3.73 -19.18 -11.66
CA GLY A 167 -2.42 -18.88 -11.10
C GLY A 167 -2.50 -17.92 -9.92
N ALA A 168 -1.66 -18.10 -8.91
CA ALA A 168 -1.56 -17.16 -7.81
C ALA A 168 -1.06 -15.80 -8.32
N ARG A 169 -1.53 -14.70 -7.73
CA ARG A 169 -1.12 -13.33 -8.06
C ARG A 169 -0.60 -12.62 -6.82
N SER A 170 0.36 -11.75 -7.00
CA SER A 170 0.77 -10.86 -5.94
C SER A 170 -0.09 -9.60 -5.96
N ASP A 171 -1.03 -9.52 -5.04
CA ASP A 171 -1.91 -8.34 -4.89
C ASP A 171 -1.27 -7.24 -4.03
N THR A 172 -0.25 -7.60 -3.24
CA THR A 172 0.57 -6.70 -2.45
C THR A 172 2.03 -6.86 -2.86
N ASN A 173 2.65 -5.76 -3.29
CA ASN A 173 4.06 -5.72 -3.68
C ASN A 173 4.68 -4.48 -3.03
N ILE A 174 5.47 -4.67 -1.98
CA ILE A 174 6.09 -3.59 -1.23
C ILE A 174 7.58 -3.89 -1.12
N VAL A 175 8.41 -2.96 -1.57
CA VAL A 175 9.85 -2.99 -1.32
C VAL A 175 10.15 -2.11 -0.13
N VAL A 176 10.86 -2.63 0.85
CA VAL A 176 11.21 -1.93 2.08
C VAL A 176 12.70 -1.69 2.09
N ARG A 177 13.10 -0.42 2.16
CA ARG A 177 14.47 -0.05 2.55
C ARG A 177 14.55 -0.11 4.06
N VAL A 178 15.40 -0.98 4.56
CA VAL A 178 15.70 -1.17 5.97
C VAL A 178 17.01 -0.48 6.27
N ASP A 179 17.02 0.45 7.21
CA ASP A 179 18.25 1.12 7.64
C ASP A 179 18.47 0.94 9.15
N PRO A 180 19.23 -0.09 9.54
CA PRO A 180 19.52 -0.35 10.93
C PRO A 180 20.40 0.73 11.58
N THR A 181 21.15 1.48 10.77
CA THR A 181 22.10 2.50 11.28
C THR A 181 21.38 3.77 11.77
N THR A 182 20.26 4.09 11.14
CA THR A 182 19.41 5.23 11.49
C THR A 182 18.13 4.83 12.20
N ASN A 183 17.96 3.53 12.47
CA ASN A 183 16.73 2.96 13.01
C ASN A 183 15.48 3.38 12.23
N SER A 184 15.56 3.25 10.89
CA SER A 184 14.48 3.72 10.01
C SER A 184 14.09 2.68 8.95
N ALA A 185 12.90 2.86 8.39
CA ALA A 185 12.39 2.08 7.30
C ALA A 185 11.51 2.88 6.34
N THR A 186 11.66 2.64 5.06
CA THR A 186 10.83 3.24 4.03
C THR A 186 10.12 2.16 3.23
N LEU A 187 8.78 2.19 3.22
CA LEU A 187 7.94 1.27 2.46
C LEU A 187 7.59 1.88 1.10
N VAL A 188 7.98 1.22 0.03
CA VAL A 188 7.69 1.61 -1.36
C VAL A 188 6.71 0.61 -1.96
N SER A 189 5.46 0.99 -2.14
CA SER A 189 4.47 0.13 -2.79
C SER A 189 4.59 0.21 -4.30
N ILE A 190 4.56 -0.95 -4.95
CA ILE A 190 4.42 -1.09 -6.41
C ILE A 190 2.96 -1.48 -6.68
N PRO A 191 2.15 -0.60 -7.32
CA PRO A 191 0.78 -0.95 -7.68
C PRO A 191 0.76 -2.22 -8.53
N ARG A 192 -0.10 -3.17 -8.23
CA ARG A 192 -0.17 -4.46 -8.93
C ARG A 192 -0.45 -4.34 -10.42
N ASP A 193 -1.11 -3.25 -10.83
CA ASP A 193 -1.48 -2.95 -12.21
C ASP A 193 -0.41 -2.11 -12.94
N THR A 194 0.78 -1.90 -12.34
CA THR A 194 1.90 -1.19 -12.95
C THR A 194 2.33 -1.93 -14.22
N MET A 195 2.37 -1.21 -15.34
CA MET A 195 2.84 -1.80 -16.59
C MET A 195 4.35 -1.94 -16.58
N ILE A 196 4.80 -3.17 -16.77
CA ILE A 196 6.20 -3.56 -16.93
C ILE A 196 6.36 -4.38 -18.20
N ASN A 197 7.60 -4.54 -18.68
CA ASN A 197 7.93 -5.41 -19.79
C ASN A 197 8.72 -6.61 -19.30
N ILE A 198 8.06 -7.75 -19.15
CA ILE A 198 8.70 -8.99 -18.70
C ILE A 198 9.31 -9.72 -19.91
N ASP A 199 10.57 -10.08 -19.81
CA ASP A 199 11.27 -10.82 -20.86
C ASP A 199 10.54 -12.12 -21.22
N GLY A 200 10.29 -12.31 -22.51
CA GLY A 200 9.54 -13.46 -23.04
C GLY A 200 8.01 -13.32 -22.99
N TYR A 201 7.46 -12.38 -22.21
CA TYR A 201 6.01 -12.17 -22.03
C TYR A 201 5.54 -10.81 -22.58
N GLY A 202 6.44 -9.83 -22.71
CA GLY A 202 6.12 -8.48 -23.18
C GLY A 202 5.42 -7.62 -22.12
N TYR A 203 4.69 -6.60 -22.58
CA TYR A 203 4.00 -5.67 -21.66
C TYR A 203 2.83 -6.32 -20.94
N CYS A 204 2.90 -6.35 -19.63
CA CYS A 204 1.87 -6.88 -18.73
C CYS A 204 1.81 -6.09 -17.42
N LYS A 205 0.91 -6.48 -16.52
CA LYS A 205 0.81 -5.91 -15.18
C LYS A 205 1.86 -6.53 -14.27
N PHE A 206 2.35 -5.78 -13.30
CA PHE A 206 3.37 -6.22 -12.35
C PHE A 206 3.00 -7.53 -11.64
N ASN A 207 1.72 -7.67 -11.23
CA ASN A 207 1.26 -8.90 -10.56
C ASN A 207 1.32 -10.16 -11.44
N ALA A 208 1.46 -10.02 -12.76
CA ALA A 208 1.65 -11.16 -13.66
C ALA A 208 3.05 -11.78 -13.50
N ALA A 209 4.05 -11.03 -13.04
CA ALA A 209 5.38 -11.57 -12.75
C ALA A 209 5.30 -12.74 -11.77
N TYR A 210 4.51 -12.58 -10.71
CA TYR A 210 4.30 -13.65 -9.74
C TYR A 210 3.60 -14.87 -10.36
N SER A 211 2.63 -14.66 -11.23
CA SER A 211 1.93 -15.78 -11.93
C SER A 211 2.83 -16.53 -12.92
N TYR A 212 3.84 -15.85 -13.49
CA TYR A 212 4.73 -16.44 -14.51
C TYR A 212 5.98 -17.10 -13.92
N GLY A 213 6.53 -16.56 -12.86
CA GLY A 213 7.79 -17.04 -12.27
C GLY A 213 7.86 -16.89 -10.74
N GLY A 214 6.70 -16.89 -10.07
CA GLY A 214 6.65 -16.86 -8.61
C GLY A 214 7.32 -15.64 -7.99
N ALA A 215 7.75 -15.81 -6.76
CA ALA A 215 8.45 -14.76 -6.02
C ALA A 215 9.76 -14.32 -6.69
N ALA A 216 10.50 -15.26 -7.31
CA ALA A 216 11.76 -14.95 -7.96
C ALA A 216 11.61 -13.91 -9.08
N LEU A 217 10.65 -14.11 -9.98
CA LEU A 217 10.41 -13.14 -11.06
C LEU A 217 9.84 -11.82 -10.52
N ALA A 218 8.96 -11.86 -9.52
CA ALA A 218 8.44 -10.65 -8.91
C ALA A 218 9.55 -9.80 -8.24
N ILE A 219 10.52 -10.45 -7.56
CA ILE A 219 11.70 -9.81 -6.96
C ILE A 219 12.57 -9.19 -8.05
N LYS A 220 12.86 -9.94 -9.12
CA LYS A 220 13.65 -9.45 -10.25
C LYS A 220 13.02 -8.20 -10.87
N GLU A 221 11.75 -8.26 -11.20
CA GLU A 221 11.04 -7.13 -11.83
C GLU A 221 10.92 -5.91 -10.88
N ALA A 222 10.81 -6.12 -9.56
CA ALA A 222 10.86 -5.05 -8.57
C ALA A 222 12.24 -4.40 -8.50
N SER A 223 13.31 -5.21 -8.47
CA SER A 223 14.70 -4.72 -8.52
C SER A 223 14.95 -3.87 -9.77
N GLU A 224 14.51 -4.33 -10.94
CA GLU A 224 14.69 -3.62 -12.22
C GLU A 224 13.88 -2.34 -12.26
N LEU A 225 12.62 -2.36 -11.80
CA LEU A 225 11.75 -1.19 -11.79
C LEU A 225 12.29 -0.08 -10.88
N LEU A 226 12.76 -0.43 -9.68
CA LEU A 226 13.23 0.55 -8.69
C LEU A 226 14.72 0.88 -8.84
N GLY A 227 15.46 0.09 -9.61
CA GLY A 227 16.91 0.25 -9.79
C GLY A 227 17.72 -0.07 -8.52
N VAL A 228 17.24 -1.01 -7.68
CA VAL A 228 17.88 -1.40 -6.41
C VAL A 228 18.16 -2.90 -6.34
N ASN A 229 19.12 -3.29 -5.52
CA ASN A 229 19.38 -4.68 -5.22
C ASN A 229 18.50 -5.13 -4.05
N ILE A 230 17.61 -6.09 -4.28
CA ILE A 230 16.80 -6.69 -3.21
C ILE A 230 17.61 -7.83 -2.59
N SER A 231 17.80 -7.76 -1.27
CA SER A 231 18.66 -8.71 -0.52
C SER A 231 17.87 -9.79 0.18
N HIS A 232 16.64 -9.48 0.55
CA HIS A 232 15.76 -10.38 1.31
C HIS A 232 14.32 -10.29 0.80
N TYR A 233 13.53 -11.32 1.10
CA TYR A 233 12.10 -11.30 0.82
C TYR A 233 11.30 -11.90 1.97
N ALA A 234 10.03 -11.59 2.00
CA ALA A 234 9.02 -12.30 2.76
C ALA A 234 7.72 -12.37 1.98
N GLU A 235 7.12 -13.54 1.97
CA GLU A 235 5.84 -13.80 1.34
C GLU A 235 4.83 -14.25 2.38
N VAL A 236 3.63 -13.66 2.32
CA VAL A 236 2.52 -13.90 3.25
C VAL A 236 1.26 -14.14 2.44
N ASP A 237 0.53 -15.21 2.74
CA ASP A 237 -0.82 -15.37 2.23
C ASP A 237 -1.86 -14.67 3.14
N PHE A 238 -3.09 -14.55 2.65
CA PHE A 238 -4.12 -13.82 3.39
C PHE A 238 -4.59 -14.52 4.66
N ASP A 239 -4.68 -15.85 4.66
CA ASP A 239 -5.13 -16.62 5.84
C ASP A 239 -4.07 -16.54 6.94
N SER A 240 -2.84 -16.49 6.55
CA SER A 240 -1.67 -16.34 7.40
C SER A 240 -1.61 -14.98 8.09
N LEU A 241 -2.03 -13.92 7.40
CA LEU A 241 -2.14 -12.58 7.98
C LEU A 241 -3.10 -12.55 9.17
N ILE A 242 -4.25 -13.24 9.06
CA ILE A 242 -5.22 -13.36 10.16
C ILE A 242 -4.53 -13.94 11.40
N GLY A 243 -3.89 -15.11 11.25
CA GLY A 243 -3.22 -15.79 12.36
C GLY A 243 -2.11 -14.95 13.01
N LEU A 244 -1.38 -14.19 12.21
CA LEU A 244 -0.32 -13.31 12.70
C LEU A 244 -0.87 -12.16 13.52
N VAL A 245 -1.89 -11.45 13.02
CA VAL A 245 -2.54 -10.34 13.72
C VAL A 245 -3.14 -10.81 15.04
N ASP A 246 -3.83 -11.95 15.04
CA ASP A 246 -4.44 -12.51 16.26
C ASP A 246 -3.38 -12.94 17.29
N THR A 247 -2.25 -13.50 16.83
CA THR A 247 -1.15 -13.92 17.72
C THR A 247 -0.51 -12.75 18.46
N VAL A 248 -0.42 -11.57 17.84
CA VAL A 248 0.10 -10.36 18.49
C VAL A 248 -0.97 -9.66 19.35
N GLY A 249 -2.21 -10.16 19.34
CA GLY A 249 -3.33 -9.61 20.11
C GLY A 249 -4.00 -8.43 19.44
N GLY A 250 -4.01 -8.39 18.11
CA GLY A 250 -4.59 -7.32 17.31
C GLY A 250 -3.65 -6.14 17.08
N VAL A 251 -4.05 -5.25 16.18
CA VAL A 251 -3.31 -4.05 15.81
C VAL A 251 -4.18 -2.81 15.88
N ASP A 252 -3.58 -1.67 16.18
CA ASP A 252 -4.26 -0.38 16.23
C ASP A 252 -3.95 0.43 14.97
N VAL A 253 -4.98 0.79 14.19
CA VAL A 253 -4.83 1.44 12.88
C VAL A 253 -5.78 2.62 12.77
N THR A 254 -5.30 3.75 12.23
CA THR A 254 -6.16 4.88 11.86
C THR A 254 -6.78 4.65 10.49
N VAL A 255 -8.11 4.53 10.47
CA VAL A 255 -8.93 4.36 9.27
C VAL A 255 -9.38 5.74 8.79
N ASP A 256 -9.01 6.12 7.55
CA ASP A 256 -9.32 7.46 7.05
C ASP A 256 -10.80 7.66 6.74
N GLN A 257 -11.48 6.62 6.30
CA GLN A 257 -12.92 6.63 5.99
C GLN A 257 -13.55 5.27 6.26
N ARG A 258 -14.84 5.28 6.55
CA ARG A 258 -15.63 4.08 6.83
C ARG A 258 -15.56 3.08 5.68
N ILE A 259 -15.32 1.81 6.00
CA ILE A 259 -15.26 0.69 5.06
C ILE A 259 -16.52 -0.16 5.22
N ASN A 260 -17.20 -0.41 4.10
CA ASN A 260 -18.28 -1.37 3.98
C ASN A 260 -18.15 -2.02 2.60
N ASP A 261 -17.39 -3.09 2.54
CA ASP A 261 -16.99 -3.75 1.29
C ASP A 261 -17.35 -5.25 1.36
N PRO A 262 -18.52 -5.63 0.80
CA PRO A 262 -19.00 -7.01 0.82
C PRO A 262 -18.11 -7.99 0.04
N ASP A 263 -17.31 -7.50 -0.89
CA ASP A 263 -16.35 -8.34 -1.62
C ASP A 263 -15.11 -8.62 -0.75
N ALA A 264 -14.67 -7.63 0.02
CA ALA A 264 -13.53 -7.75 0.91
C ALA A 264 -13.83 -8.63 2.14
N ASP A 265 -15.05 -8.51 2.72
CA ASP A 265 -15.47 -9.30 3.88
C ASP A 265 -16.11 -10.66 3.52
N GLY A 266 -16.28 -10.93 2.22
CA GLY A 266 -16.89 -12.16 1.73
C GLY A 266 -18.39 -12.29 2.01
N SER A 267 -19.08 -11.24 2.47
CA SER A 267 -20.52 -11.31 2.79
C SER A 267 -21.39 -11.53 1.55
N VAL A 268 -20.89 -11.22 0.35
CA VAL A 268 -21.54 -11.60 -0.93
C VAL A 268 -21.67 -13.11 -1.12
N ILE A 269 -20.79 -13.91 -0.49
CA ILE A 269 -20.80 -15.38 -0.54
C ILE A 269 -21.23 -16.01 0.79
N GLY A 270 -21.80 -15.21 1.69
CA GLY A 270 -22.41 -15.66 2.94
C GLY A 270 -21.49 -15.67 4.16
N GLN A 271 -20.29 -15.08 4.10
CA GLN A 271 -19.45 -14.85 5.27
C GLN A 271 -20.01 -13.71 6.14
N LYS A 272 -19.45 -13.55 7.33
CA LYS A 272 -19.83 -12.49 8.28
C LYS A 272 -19.54 -11.11 7.72
N LYS A 273 -20.55 -10.24 7.75
CA LYS A 273 -20.36 -8.84 7.36
C LYS A 273 -19.49 -8.11 8.39
N ILE A 274 -18.44 -7.45 7.90
CA ILE A 274 -17.53 -6.63 8.68
C ILE A 274 -17.61 -5.19 8.19
N ILE A 275 -17.90 -4.27 9.10
CA ILE A 275 -17.91 -2.82 8.84
C ILE A 275 -16.84 -2.21 9.74
N ILE A 276 -15.96 -1.41 9.13
CA ILE A 276 -14.89 -0.72 9.84
C ILE A 276 -15.21 0.78 9.82
N GLU A 277 -15.37 1.38 10.99
CA GLU A 277 -15.67 2.80 11.11
C GLU A 277 -14.39 3.64 10.92
N ALA A 278 -14.52 4.92 10.56
CA ALA A 278 -13.41 5.84 10.45
C ALA A 278 -12.85 6.22 11.84
N GLY A 279 -11.56 6.52 11.91
CA GLY A 279 -10.85 6.86 13.15
C GLY A 279 -9.93 5.76 13.62
N GLU A 280 -9.50 5.84 14.88
CA GLU A 280 -8.65 4.81 15.51
C GLU A 280 -9.47 3.53 15.71
N GLN A 281 -8.97 2.42 15.21
CA GLN A 281 -9.61 1.11 15.29
C GLN A 281 -8.61 0.08 15.79
N HIS A 282 -9.04 -0.73 16.77
CA HIS A 282 -8.34 -1.96 17.14
C HIS A 282 -8.89 -3.09 16.27
N MET A 283 -8.02 -3.75 15.51
CA MET A 283 -8.41 -4.78 14.54
C MET A 283 -7.88 -6.15 14.97
N ASP A 284 -8.78 -7.13 14.98
CA ASP A 284 -8.42 -8.55 14.96
C ASP A 284 -7.99 -8.96 13.54
N GLY A 285 -7.59 -10.23 13.37
CA GLY A 285 -7.10 -10.72 12.09
C GLY A 285 -8.12 -10.62 10.95
N GLU A 286 -9.41 -10.95 11.20
CA GLU A 286 -10.46 -10.86 10.18
C GLU A 286 -10.69 -9.40 9.75
N THR A 287 -10.76 -8.49 10.70
CA THR A 287 -10.95 -7.06 10.44
C THR A 287 -9.74 -6.46 9.71
N ALA A 288 -8.53 -6.84 10.10
CA ALA A 288 -7.29 -6.41 9.45
C ALA A 288 -7.20 -6.91 8.00
N LEU A 289 -7.67 -8.14 7.73
CA LEU A 289 -7.74 -8.67 6.38
C LEU A 289 -8.72 -7.88 5.51
N VAL A 290 -9.92 -7.56 6.02
CA VAL A 290 -10.88 -6.72 5.30
C VAL A 290 -10.30 -5.33 5.02
N PHE A 291 -9.63 -4.72 6.00
CA PHE A 291 -8.95 -3.44 5.84
C PHE A 291 -7.89 -3.46 4.72
N ALA A 292 -7.09 -4.53 4.65
CA ALA A 292 -6.03 -4.68 3.64
C ALA A 292 -6.55 -5.03 2.24
N ARG A 293 -7.76 -5.62 2.13
CA ARG A 293 -8.34 -6.09 0.85
C ARG A 293 -9.33 -5.12 0.24
N SER A 294 -9.93 -4.23 1.04
CA SER A 294 -11.01 -3.38 0.59
C SER A 294 -10.60 -2.45 -0.55
N ARG A 295 -11.48 -2.36 -1.54
CA ARG A 295 -11.40 -1.47 -2.71
C ARG A 295 -12.61 -0.55 -2.80
N ALA A 296 -13.41 -0.45 -1.76
CA ALA A 296 -14.59 0.42 -1.70
C ALA A 296 -14.22 1.90 -1.56
N TYR A 297 -13.28 2.37 -2.38
CA TYR A 297 -12.75 3.74 -2.40
C TYR A 297 -12.86 4.35 -3.79
N ALA A 298 -12.90 5.69 -3.85
CA ALA A 298 -13.01 6.41 -5.11
C ALA A 298 -11.82 6.18 -6.06
N ASP A 299 -10.63 5.95 -5.50
CA ASP A 299 -9.38 5.63 -6.20
C ASP A 299 -9.04 4.12 -6.19
N GLY A 300 -9.91 3.31 -5.59
CA GLY A 300 -9.86 1.85 -5.58
C GLY A 300 -8.55 1.29 -5.04
N ASP A 301 -7.65 0.92 -5.95
CA ASP A 301 -6.42 0.19 -5.63
C ASP A 301 -5.36 1.04 -4.92
N PHE A 302 -5.33 2.36 -5.11
CA PHE A 302 -4.35 3.25 -4.48
C PHE A 302 -4.58 3.37 -2.97
N THR A 303 -5.83 3.58 -2.54
CA THR A 303 -6.17 3.59 -1.11
C THR A 303 -5.97 2.21 -0.48
N ARG A 304 -6.32 1.11 -1.18
CA ARG A 304 -6.02 -0.24 -0.70
C ARG A 304 -4.53 -0.42 -0.41
N THR A 305 -3.67 -0.01 -1.35
CA THR A 305 -2.22 -0.10 -1.21
C THR A 305 -1.70 0.76 -0.03
N ALA A 306 -2.30 1.93 0.21
CA ALA A 306 -1.99 2.75 1.38
C ALA A 306 -2.41 2.05 2.69
N ASN A 307 -3.58 1.42 2.72
CA ASN A 307 -4.06 0.65 3.87
C ASN A 307 -3.15 -0.56 4.18
N GLN A 308 -2.66 -1.25 3.16
CA GLN A 308 -1.68 -2.32 3.33
C GLN A 308 -0.41 -1.83 4.02
N ARG A 309 0.14 -0.68 3.59
CA ARG A 309 1.30 -0.07 4.28
C ARG A 309 0.99 0.31 5.72
N LYS A 310 -0.18 0.88 6.00
CA LYS A 310 -0.61 1.21 7.37
C LYS A 310 -0.71 -0.03 8.25
N LEU A 311 -1.27 -1.12 7.72
CA LEU A 311 -1.40 -2.38 8.46
C LEU A 311 -0.03 -2.99 8.75
N ILE A 312 0.85 -3.06 7.75
CA ILE A 312 2.22 -3.54 7.92
C ILE A 312 2.93 -2.68 8.97
N ALA A 313 2.73 -1.40 8.90
CA ALA A 313 3.26 -0.45 9.84
C ALA A 313 2.76 -0.74 11.27
N ALA A 314 1.47 -0.83 11.51
CA ALA A 314 0.89 -1.09 12.82
C ALA A 314 1.29 -2.45 13.40
N LEU A 315 1.33 -3.49 12.55
CA LEU A 315 1.70 -4.82 12.98
C LEU A 315 3.16 -4.88 13.45
N ALA A 316 4.03 -4.17 12.77
CA ALA A 316 5.43 -4.08 13.13
C ALA A 316 5.68 -3.30 14.44
N GLU A 317 4.99 -2.16 14.64
CA GLU A 317 5.03 -1.45 15.92
C GLU A 317 4.58 -2.35 17.07
N LYS A 318 3.50 -3.06 16.85
CA LYS A 318 2.96 -3.99 17.84
C LYS A 318 4.01 -5.01 18.26
N ILE A 319 4.66 -5.63 17.30
CA ILE A 319 5.64 -6.68 17.56
C ILE A 319 6.91 -6.13 18.22
N LEU A 320 7.43 -4.97 17.79
CA LEU A 320 8.60 -4.33 18.42
C LEU A 320 8.29 -3.81 19.84
N SER A 321 7.03 -3.51 20.15
CA SER A 321 6.63 -3.13 21.50
C SER A 321 6.53 -4.31 22.46
N MET A 322 6.54 -5.55 21.96
CA MET A 322 6.36 -6.74 22.78
C MET A 322 7.66 -7.16 23.49
N PRO A 323 7.58 -7.68 24.73
CA PRO A 323 8.74 -8.26 25.38
C PRO A 323 9.38 -9.37 24.53
N LEU A 324 10.70 -9.39 24.42
CA LEU A 324 11.47 -10.40 23.67
C LEU A 324 11.05 -11.85 24.02
N ALA A 325 10.67 -12.09 25.27
CA ALA A 325 10.21 -13.41 25.73
C ALA A 325 8.92 -13.92 25.05
N LYS A 326 8.10 -13.04 24.44
CA LYS A 326 6.88 -13.43 23.71
C LYS A 326 7.14 -13.74 22.24
N LEU A 327 8.23 -13.25 21.71
CA LEU A 327 8.58 -13.42 20.30
C LEU A 327 8.69 -14.90 19.84
N PRO A 328 9.11 -15.89 20.66
CA PRO A 328 9.11 -17.31 20.25
C PRO A 328 7.76 -17.84 19.78
N GLY A 329 6.71 -17.52 20.52
CA GLY A 329 5.37 -17.95 20.18
C GLY A 329 4.86 -17.30 18.88
N ILE A 330 5.19 -16.04 18.69
CA ILE A 330 4.87 -15.30 17.45
C ILE A 330 5.61 -15.91 16.25
N VAL A 331 6.91 -16.16 16.41
CA VAL A 331 7.73 -16.81 15.38
C VAL A 331 7.17 -18.17 14.98
N GLN A 332 6.81 -18.99 15.95
CA GLN A 332 6.29 -20.34 15.67
C GLN A 332 4.96 -20.28 14.90
N THR A 333 4.07 -19.37 15.26
CA THR A 333 2.80 -19.19 14.55
C THR A 333 3.03 -18.64 13.14
N ALA A 334 3.90 -17.65 13.02
CA ALA A 334 4.21 -17.02 11.75
C ALA A 334 5.03 -17.92 10.81
N ALA A 335 5.87 -18.82 11.34
CA ALA A 335 6.63 -19.77 10.52
C ALA A 335 5.73 -20.69 9.67
N GLY A 336 4.51 -20.98 10.14
CA GLY A 336 3.52 -21.69 9.32
C GLY A 336 2.85 -20.82 8.24
N SER A 337 3.09 -19.53 8.24
CA SER A 337 2.32 -18.51 7.57
C SER A 337 3.14 -17.57 6.69
N ILE A 338 4.44 -17.54 6.87
CA ILE A 338 5.37 -16.67 6.14
C ILE A 338 6.48 -17.52 5.57
N THR A 339 6.84 -17.26 4.32
CA THR A 339 8.06 -17.81 3.70
C THR A 339 9.06 -16.69 3.51
N THR A 340 10.31 -16.86 3.95
CA THR A 340 11.39 -15.87 3.83
C THR A 340 12.73 -16.56 3.70
N ASP A 341 13.71 -15.89 3.11
CA ASP A 341 15.13 -16.35 3.05
C ASP A 341 15.88 -16.10 4.36
N MET A 342 15.32 -15.26 5.26
CA MET A 342 16.00 -14.89 6.51
C MET A 342 15.86 -16.00 7.56
N SER A 343 16.94 -16.30 8.27
CA SER A 343 16.89 -17.24 9.38
C SER A 343 16.31 -16.61 10.66
N VAL A 344 15.86 -17.44 11.60
CA VAL A 344 15.44 -17.01 12.95
C VAL A 344 16.51 -16.16 13.62
N THR A 345 17.78 -16.49 13.41
CA THR A 345 18.91 -15.77 14.01
C THR A 345 19.07 -14.37 13.40
N ASP A 346 18.95 -14.26 12.07
CA ASP A 346 19.07 -12.99 11.35
C ASP A 346 18.01 -12.00 11.83
N LEU A 347 16.85 -12.50 11.96
CA LEU A 347 15.70 -11.68 12.32
C LEU A 347 15.66 -11.35 13.83
N TYR A 348 16.19 -12.22 14.70
CA TYR A 348 16.48 -11.88 16.10
C TYR A 348 17.50 -10.76 16.21
N SER A 349 18.61 -10.88 15.51
CA SER A 349 19.67 -9.89 15.48
C SER A 349 19.12 -8.52 15.08
N LEU A 350 18.34 -8.48 14.00
CA LEU A 350 17.77 -7.27 13.46
C LEU A 350 16.70 -6.66 14.39
N ALA A 351 15.82 -7.49 14.99
CA ALA A 351 14.84 -7.00 15.97
C ALA A 351 15.50 -6.41 17.22
N THR A 352 16.56 -7.08 17.72
CA THR A 352 17.32 -6.56 18.86
C THR A 352 17.95 -5.20 18.51
N GLN A 353 18.57 -5.10 17.34
CA GLN A 353 19.20 -3.87 16.88
C GLN A 353 18.17 -2.72 16.78
N PHE A 354 16.97 -2.98 16.24
CA PHE A 354 15.91 -1.98 16.17
C PHE A 354 15.33 -1.61 17.54
N GLN A 355 15.25 -2.54 18.49
CA GLN A 355 14.84 -2.23 19.87
C GLN A 355 15.90 -1.40 20.61
N ASP A 356 17.17 -1.71 20.44
CA ASP A 356 18.29 -0.99 21.04
C ASP A 356 18.51 0.38 20.38
N GLY A 357 18.16 0.54 19.11
CA GLY A 357 18.30 1.77 18.32
C GLY A 357 17.35 2.90 18.72
N GLY A 358 16.40 2.63 19.61
CA GLY A 358 15.48 3.63 20.16
C GLY A 358 14.23 3.84 19.29
N GLU A 359 13.95 5.08 18.88
CA GLU A 359 12.74 5.39 18.10
C GLU A 359 12.90 4.96 16.64
N LEU A 360 12.05 4.03 16.20
CA LEU A 360 11.97 3.65 14.79
C LEU A 360 11.19 4.71 14.00
N THR A 361 11.82 5.24 12.95
CA THR A 361 11.18 6.14 12.01
C THR A 361 10.69 5.34 10.80
N MET A 362 9.42 5.55 10.43
CA MET A 362 8.88 4.92 9.22
C MET A 362 8.27 5.93 8.27
N GLU A 363 8.69 5.80 7.03
CA GLU A 363 8.11 6.52 5.91
C GLU A 363 7.43 5.53 4.95
N SER A 364 6.44 6.01 4.22
CA SER A 364 5.77 5.17 3.23
C SER A 364 5.37 5.98 2.00
N CYS A 365 5.68 5.45 0.84
CA CYS A 365 5.35 6.04 -0.45
C CYS A 365 4.89 4.97 -1.43
N MET A 366 4.51 5.39 -2.61
CA MET A 366 4.11 4.52 -3.70
C MET A 366 4.84 4.96 -4.97
N VAL A 367 5.21 4.02 -5.81
CA VAL A 367 5.81 4.31 -7.13
C VAL A 367 5.03 5.41 -7.83
N PRO A 368 5.66 6.56 -8.12
CA PRO A 368 5.00 7.67 -8.78
C PRO A 368 4.47 7.26 -10.14
N SER A 369 3.19 7.48 -10.40
CA SER A 369 2.56 6.90 -11.59
C SER A 369 1.32 7.67 -12.03
N ILE A 370 0.90 7.40 -13.25
CA ILE A 370 -0.38 7.82 -13.82
C ILE A 370 -1.19 6.60 -14.23
N THR A 371 -2.49 6.73 -14.28
CA THR A 371 -3.38 5.68 -14.79
C THR A 371 -3.74 5.95 -16.24
N GLY A 372 -3.93 4.89 -17.03
CA GLY A 372 -4.33 5.02 -18.42
C GLY A 372 -4.83 3.71 -19.01
N MET A 373 -5.44 3.81 -20.20
CA MET A 373 -5.95 2.66 -20.93
C MET A 373 -4.99 2.25 -22.05
N TYR A 374 -4.58 1.00 -22.07
CA TYR A 374 -3.81 0.42 -23.17
C TYR A 374 -4.51 -0.82 -23.70
N LYS A 375 -4.76 -0.85 -25.01
CA LYS A 375 -5.56 -1.88 -25.74
C LYS A 375 -6.93 -2.07 -25.07
N SER A 376 -7.53 -2.04 -24.28
CA SER A 376 -8.84 -2.23 -23.63
C SER A 376 -8.71 -2.55 -22.11
N ALA A 377 -7.49 -2.49 -21.58
CA ALA A 377 -7.25 -2.73 -20.18
C ALA A 377 -6.70 -1.47 -19.48
N SER A 378 -7.06 -1.29 -18.23
CA SER A 378 -6.50 -0.24 -17.37
C SER A 378 -5.15 -0.67 -16.84
N TYR A 379 -4.20 0.25 -16.88
CA TYR A 379 -2.84 0.08 -16.34
C TYR A 379 -2.43 1.29 -15.51
N VAL A 380 -1.43 1.07 -14.68
CA VAL A 380 -0.68 2.10 -13.99
C VAL A 380 0.66 2.24 -14.71
N PHE A 381 1.02 3.46 -15.09
CA PHE A 381 2.27 3.76 -15.79
C PHE A 381 3.19 4.54 -14.88
N CYS A 382 4.37 4.01 -14.62
CA CYS A 382 5.38 4.67 -13.82
C CYS A 382 5.81 6.01 -14.44
N ASP A 383 5.97 7.04 -13.61
CA ASP A 383 6.68 8.28 -13.97
C ASP A 383 8.17 8.06 -13.63
N GLU A 384 8.94 7.75 -14.65
CA GLU A 384 10.34 7.33 -14.50
C GLU A 384 11.23 8.45 -13.91
N ASN A 385 10.89 9.73 -14.21
CA ASN A 385 11.64 10.85 -13.67
C ASN A 385 11.31 11.10 -12.20
N ALA A 386 10.03 11.04 -11.84
CA ALA A 386 9.59 11.15 -10.46
C ALA A 386 10.08 9.96 -9.61
N LEU A 387 10.10 8.74 -10.20
CA LEU A 387 10.66 7.56 -9.55
C LEU A 387 12.15 7.72 -9.24
N ALA A 388 12.94 8.20 -10.19
CA ALA A 388 14.37 8.46 -9.96
C ALA A 388 14.59 9.47 -8.82
N SER A 389 13.78 10.55 -8.77
CA SER A 389 13.82 11.53 -7.68
C SER A 389 13.39 10.93 -6.34
N MET A 390 12.37 10.08 -6.35
CA MET A 390 11.88 9.36 -5.17
C MET A 390 12.98 8.46 -4.59
N MET A 391 13.58 7.62 -5.43
CA MET A 391 14.64 6.71 -5.00
C MET A 391 15.88 7.45 -4.49
N GLN A 392 16.27 8.55 -5.14
CA GLN A 392 17.36 9.40 -4.65
C GLN A 392 17.05 9.99 -3.27
N THR A 393 15.80 10.41 -3.02
CA THR A 393 15.37 10.93 -1.72
C THR A 393 15.42 9.84 -0.64
N ILE A 394 14.95 8.63 -0.97
CA ILE A 394 14.96 7.46 -0.09
C ILE A 394 16.39 7.06 0.27
N GLU A 395 17.30 7.01 -0.72
CA GLU A 395 18.70 6.67 -0.48
C GLU A 395 19.42 7.71 0.42
N ALA A 396 19.00 8.96 0.33
CA ALA A 396 19.48 10.01 1.22
C ALA A 396 18.82 10.00 2.62
N GLY A 397 17.92 9.04 2.90
CA GLY A 397 17.18 8.95 4.16
C GLY A 397 16.09 10.01 4.33
N GLY A 398 15.61 10.60 3.24
CA GLY A 398 14.57 11.63 3.23
C GLY A 398 13.17 11.08 3.04
N ASP A 399 12.15 11.88 3.40
CA ASP A 399 10.74 11.58 3.19
C ASP A 399 10.35 11.80 1.72
N ALA A 400 10.00 10.71 1.04
CA ALA A 400 9.56 10.70 -0.35
C ALA A 400 8.03 10.63 -0.52
N SER A 401 7.26 10.74 0.54
CA SER A 401 5.79 10.54 0.55
C SER A 401 5.02 11.54 -0.30
N GLU A 402 5.58 12.70 -0.55
CA GLU A 402 4.97 13.78 -1.35
C GLU A 402 5.32 13.68 -2.85
N ILE A 403 6.19 12.77 -3.26
CA ILE A 403 6.59 12.61 -4.66
C ILE A 403 5.53 11.79 -5.39
N THR A 404 4.86 12.42 -6.36
CA THR A 404 3.77 11.81 -7.14
C THR A 404 4.07 11.88 -8.63
N GLY A 405 3.50 10.95 -9.41
CA GLY A 405 3.65 10.93 -10.86
C GLY A 405 2.74 11.95 -11.56
N SER A 406 3.22 12.49 -12.66
CA SER A 406 2.49 13.40 -13.52
C SER A 406 2.58 13.05 -15.02
N THR A 407 3.59 12.25 -15.39
CA THR A 407 3.85 11.81 -16.77
C THR A 407 4.37 10.37 -16.78
N SER A 408 4.47 9.77 -17.95
CA SER A 408 5.20 8.52 -18.14
C SER A 408 5.72 8.44 -19.58
N LYS A 409 6.99 8.15 -19.73
CA LYS A 409 7.62 7.94 -21.05
C LYS A 409 7.02 6.72 -21.74
N LEU A 410 6.82 5.64 -20.99
CA LEU A 410 6.20 4.42 -21.53
C LEU A 410 4.77 4.68 -22.02
N ALA A 411 3.95 5.39 -21.24
CA ALA A 411 2.59 5.75 -21.63
C ALA A 411 2.59 6.57 -22.94
N GLN A 412 3.50 7.55 -23.06
CA GLN A 412 3.65 8.36 -24.25
C GLN A 412 4.07 7.53 -25.47
N GLN A 413 5.05 6.63 -25.32
CA GLN A 413 5.50 5.72 -26.37
C GLN A 413 4.39 4.79 -26.88
N LEU A 414 3.51 4.35 -25.99
CA LEU A 414 2.38 3.47 -26.29
C LEU A 414 1.15 4.25 -26.78
N GLY A 415 1.19 5.57 -26.84
CA GLY A 415 0.08 6.42 -27.28
C GLY A 415 -1.09 6.44 -26.30
N VAL A 416 -0.83 6.18 -25.02
CA VAL A 416 -1.82 6.25 -23.93
C VAL A 416 -2.15 7.72 -23.68
N LYS A 417 -3.46 8.01 -23.63
CA LYS A 417 -3.98 9.36 -23.41
C LYS A 417 -4.50 9.50 -21.99
#